data_a7fb8350a3ed90ad14816879adf5de9d
#
_entry.id   a7fb8350a3ed90ad14816879adf5de9d
#
_cell.length_a   1.000
_cell.length_b   1.000
_cell.length_c   1.000
_cell.angle_alpha   90.00
_cell.angle_beta   90.00
_cell.angle_gamma   90.00
#
_symmetry.space_group_name_H-M   'P 1'
#
loop_
_entity.id
_entity.type
_entity.pdbx_description
1 polymer ?
#
loop_
_entity_poly.entity_id
_entity_poly.type
_entity_poly.pdbx_seq_one_letter_code
_entity_poly.pdbx_strand_id
1 'polypeptide(L)'
;EEMTVQKFELVTKINYTAYYICAKFASRIMKIQNRFAPDYKMDIIQINSKSGLEGSNKNFAYAGSKFGGVGLTQSFALELVPYNIKVNAICPGNLLNGPLWSDPEKGLFVQYFKAGKVPGAKSVADVRAFYENKVPMHRGCEIIDVARAIFYIVEQEYETGQAIPVTGGQIMLN
;
A
#
# COMPACT_ATOMS: atom_id res chain seq x y z
N GLU A 1 -18.40 11.28 7.80
CA GLU A 1 -17.83 12.64 7.81
C GLU A 1 -17.46 13.04 6.38
N GLU A 2 -17.89 14.23 5.97
CA GLU A 2 -17.60 14.73 4.62
C GLU A 2 -16.11 15.01 4.44
N MET A 3 -15.57 14.67 3.26
CA MET A 3 -14.18 14.93 2.92
C MET A 3 -14.02 16.42 2.58
N THR A 4 -13.44 17.19 3.49
CA THR A 4 -13.12 18.61 3.22
C THR A 4 -11.86 18.73 2.36
N VAL A 5 -11.68 19.89 1.70
CA VAL A 5 -10.48 20.19 0.91
C VAL A 5 -9.22 20.08 1.78
N GLN A 6 -9.25 20.60 3.00
CA GLN A 6 -8.12 20.54 3.94
C GLN A 6 -7.74 19.09 4.30
N LYS A 7 -8.73 18.22 4.53
CA LYS A 7 -8.47 16.78 4.76
C LYS A 7 -7.90 16.11 3.53
N PHE A 8 -8.41 16.45 2.34
CA PHE A 8 -7.89 15.94 1.07
C PHE A 8 -6.42 16.33 0.86
N GLU A 9 -6.09 17.60 1.07
CA GLU A 9 -4.73 18.12 0.96
C GLU A 9 -3.78 17.46 1.97
N LEU A 10 -4.20 17.31 3.23
CA LEU A 10 -3.41 16.67 4.27
C LEU A 10 -3.07 15.22 3.91
N VAL A 11 -4.06 14.43 3.49
CA VAL A 11 -3.84 13.03 3.10
C VAL A 11 -2.93 12.94 1.87
N THR A 12 -3.12 13.82 0.88
CA THR A 12 -2.27 13.91 -0.30
C THR A 12 -0.83 14.24 0.07
N LYS A 13 -0.63 15.20 0.97
CA LYS A 13 0.69 15.59 1.46
C LYS A 13 1.41 14.44 2.17
N ILE A 14 0.70 13.72 3.03
CA ILE A 14 1.26 12.61 3.82
C ILE A 14 1.58 11.40 2.94
N ASN A 15 0.68 11.01 2.03
CA ASN A 15 0.82 9.76 1.28
C ASN A 15 1.58 9.92 -0.05
N TYR A 16 1.37 11.04 -0.75
CA TYR A 16 1.89 11.25 -2.10
C TYR A 16 3.13 12.14 -2.11
N THR A 17 3.03 13.36 -1.56
CA THR A 17 4.15 14.30 -1.54
C THR A 17 5.30 13.76 -0.70
N ALA A 18 5.04 13.13 0.44
CA ALA A 18 6.09 12.55 1.27
C ALA A 18 6.83 11.41 0.56
N TYR A 19 6.11 10.55 -0.18
CA TYR A 19 6.78 9.52 -0.99
C TYR A 19 7.72 10.12 -2.03
N TYR A 20 7.25 11.14 -2.78
CA TYR A 20 8.11 11.86 -3.72
C TYR A 20 9.38 12.40 -3.05
N ILE A 21 9.24 13.06 -1.89
CA ILE A 21 10.37 13.64 -1.15
C ILE A 21 11.35 12.53 -0.73
N CYS A 22 10.85 11.46 -0.11
CA CYS A 22 11.70 10.35 0.35
C CYS A 22 12.45 9.68 -0.82
N ALA A 23 11.77 9.35 -1.90
CA ALA A 23 12.37 8.73 -3.07
C ALA A 23 13.39 9.64 -3.74
N LYS A 24 13.09 10.96 -3.86
CA LYS A 24 13.99 11.96 -4.42
C LYS A 24 15.30 12.08 -3.63
N PHE A 25 15.24 12.12 -2.31
CA PHE A 25 16.46 12.26 -1.50
C PHE A 25 17.23 10.95 -1.38
N ALA A 26 16.55 9.82 -1.20
CA ALA A 26 17.18 8.50 -1.20
C ALA A 26 17.93 8.24 -2.52
N SER A 27 17.29 8.49 -3.66
CA SER A 27 17.90 8.25 -4.97
C SER A 27 19.18 9.06 -5.21
N ARG A 28 19.30 10.25 -4.63
CA ARG A 28 20.55 11.04 -4.72
C ARG A 28 21.75 10.32 -4.11
N ILE A 29 21.56 9.75 -2.93
CA ILE A 29 22.61 8.98 -2.25
C ILE A 29 22.87 7.67 -3.00
N MET A 30 21.82 6.98 -3.44
CA MET A 30 21.95 5.74 -4.20
C MET A 30 22.67 5.93 -5.54
N LYS A 31 22.42 7.05 -6.24
CA LYS A 31 23.19 7.44 -7.46
C LYS A 31 24.69 7.64 -7.18
N ILE A 32 25.04 8.15 -5.99
CA ILE A 32 26.44 8.26 -5.57
C ILE A 32 27.02 6.88 -5.28
N GLN A 33 26.30 6.02 -4.57
CA GLN A 33 26.73 4.64 -4.28
C GLN A 33 26.96 3.85 -5.57
N ASN A 34 26.09 3.99 -6.58
CA ASN A 34 26.25 3.33 -7.87
C ASN A 34 27.59 3.63 -8.54
N ARG A 35 28.18 4.83 -8.36
CA ARG A 35 29.50 5.15 -8.91
C ARG A 35 30.63 4.28 -8.35
N PHE A 36 30.48 3.78 -7.13
CA PHE A 36 31.45 2.94 -6.44
C PHE A 36 31.13 1.44 -6.56
N ALA A 37 29.88 1.10 -6.85
CA ALA A 37 29.42 -0.27 -7.01
C ALA A 37 28.39 -0.35 -8.17
N PRO A 38 28.85 -0.20 -9.44
CA PRO A 38 27.94 -0.05 -10.60
C PRO A 38 27.09 -1.30 -10.86
N ASP A 39 27.57 -2.49 -10.50
CA ASP A 39 26.84 -3.74 -10.69
C ASP A 39 25.87 -4.10 -9.57
N TYR A 40 25.94 -3.36 -8.44
CA TYR A 40 25.05 -3.60 -7.30
C TYR A 40 23.68 -3.00 -7.56
N LYS A 41 22.64 -3.82 -7.42
CA LYS A 41 21.24 -3.39 -7.56
C LYS A 41 20.71 -2.89 -6.22
N MET A 42 20.06 -1.76 -6.26
CA MET A 42 19.45 -1.12 -5.10
C MET A 42 17.94 -1.03 -5.29
N ASP A 43 17.19 -0.99 -4.22
CA ASP A 43 15.73 -0.97 -4.25
C ASP A 43 15.15 0.23 -3.51
N ILE A 44 14.16 0.88 -4.12
CA ILE A 44 13.19 1.76 -3.47
C ILE A 44 11.84 1.04 -3.50
N ILE A 45 11.32 0.69 -2.34
CA ILE A 45 10.05 -0.05 -2.24
C ILE A 45 9.02 0.80 -1.53
N GLN A 46 7.97 1.19 -2.27
CA GLN A 46 6.83 1.87 -1.68
C GLN A 46 5.88 0.86 -1.04
N ILE A 47 5.56 1.01 0.22
CA ILE A 47 4.40 0.34 0.81
C ILE A 47 3.15 1.15 0.46
N ASN A 48 2.47 0.68 -0.56
CA ASN A 48 1.28 1.32 -1.11
C ASN A 48 0.00 0.75 -0.45
N SER A 49 -0.99 0.37 -1.22
CA SER A 49 -2.25 -0.27 -0.80
C SER A 49 -2.97 -0.84 -2.02
N LYS A 50 -3.86 -1.80 -1.81
CA LYS A 50 -4.83 -2.19 -2.84
C LYS A 50 -5.64 -1.00 -3.38
N SER A 51 -5.82 0.06 -2.57
CA SER A 51 -6.44 1.32 -2.99
C SER A 51 -5.61 2.14 -3.98
N GLY A 52 -4.40 1.73 -4.31
CA GLY A 52 -3.62 2.25 -5.44
C GLY A 52 -3.92 1.52 -6.76
N LEU A 53 -4.71 0.45 -6.71
CA LEU A 53 -5.09 -0.39 -7.85
C LEU A 53 -6.60 -0.34 -8.13
N GLU A 54 -7.39 0.15 -7.18
CA GLU A 54 -8.84 0.22 -7.26
C GLU A 54 -9.35 1.53 -6.65
N GLY A 55 -10.27 2.20 -7.33
CA GLY A 55 -10.93 3.40 -6.84
C GLY A 55 -11.83 3.14 -5.62
N SER A 56 -12.12 4.20 -4.87
CA SER A 56 -13.02 4.14 -3.72
C SER A 56 -14.02 5.29 -3.76
N ASN A 57 -15.30 4.98 -3.64
CA ASN A 57 -16.37 5.98 -3.53
C ASN A 57 -16.51 6.60 -2.14
N LYS A 58 -15.67 6.20 -1.17
CA LYS A 58 -15.71 6.67 0.23
C LYS A 58 -14.41 7.31 0.71
N ASN A 59 -13.31 7.12 -0.01
CA ASN A 59 -12.00 7.57 0.46
C ASN A 59 -11.16 8.13 -0.70
N PHE A 60 -11.67 9.22 -1.29
CA PHE A 60 -11.10 9.85 -2.49
C PHE A 60 -9.63 10.24 -2.33
N ALA A 61 -9.30 10.93 -1.22
CA ALA A 61 -7.93 11.40 -0.98
C ALA A 61 -6.95 10.24 -0.83
N TYR A 62 -7.33 9.21 -0.07
CA TYR A 62 -6.48 8.04 0.14
C TYR A 62 -6.28 7.26 -1.16
N ALA A 63 -7.36 6.90 -1.84
CA ALA A 63 -7.27 6.18 -3.12
C ALA A 63 -6.48 7.01 -4.15
N GLY A 64 -6.82 8.28 -4.34
CA GLY A 64 -6.12 9.17 -5.28
C GLY A 64 -4.63 9.29 -4.98
N SER A 65 -4.25 9.44 -3.70
CA SER A 65 -2.84 9.51 -3.30
C SER A 65 -2.09 8.19 -3.52
N LYS A 66 -2.75 7.04 -3.32
CA LYS A 66 -2.16 5.72 -3.56
C LYS A 66 -2.02 5.40 -5.06
N PHE A 67 -3.01 5.77 -5.90
CA PHE A 67 -2.87 5.73 -7.36
C PHE A 67 -1.73 6.63 -7.85
N GLY A 68 -1.66 7.87 -7.36
CA GLY A 68 -0.55 8.77 -7.66
C GLY A 68 0.81 8.15 -7.27
N GLY A 69 0.87 7.45 -6.15
CA GLY A 69 2.05 6.71 -5.71
C GLY A 69 2.52 5.65 -6.71
N VAL A 70 1.59 4.92 -7.34
CA VAL A 70 1.92 3.97 -8.42
C VAL A 70 2.54 4.71 -9.62
N GLY A 71 1.95 5.85 -10.02
CA GLY A 71 2.50 6.68 -11.09
C GLY A 71 3.90 7.21 -10.79
N LEU A 72 4.15 7.65 -9.53
CA LEU A 72 5.51 8.04 -9.09
C LEU A 72 6.49 6.87 -9.11
N THR A 73 6.05 5.67 -8.71
CA THR A 73 6.87 4.46 -8.76
C THR A 73 7.36 4.20 -10.18
N GLN A 74 6.47 4.27 -11.17
CA GLN A 74 6.83 4.09 -12.59
C GLN A 74 7.79 5.20 -13.06
N SER A 75 7.53 6.45 -12.71
CA SER A 75 8.37 7.59 -13.10
C SER A 75 9.78 7.49 -12.53
N PHE A 76 9.90 7.16 -11.24
CA PHE A 76 11.20 6.94 -10.61
C PHE A 76 11.90 5.70 -11.17
N ALA A 77 11.19 4.63 -11.49
CA ALA A 77 11.76 3.44 -12.12
C ALA A 77 12.43 3.78 -13.44
N LEU A 78 11.75 4.54 -14.31
CA LEU A 78 12.31 4.99 -15.59
C LEU A 78 13.51 5.90 -15.41
N GLU A 79 13.47 6.82 -14.44
CA GLU A 79 14.60 7.71 -14.16
C GLU A 79 15.81 6.98 -13.59
N LEU A 80 15.60 5.97 -12.75
CA LEU A 80 16.63 5.41 -11.88
C LEU A 80 17.24 4.10 -12.39
N VAL A 81 16.60 3.42 -13.34
CA VAL A 81 17.12 2.16 -13.91
C VAL A 81 18.53 2.27 -14.49
N PRO A 82 18.97 3.41 -15.10
CA PRO A 82 20.36 3.54 -15.56
C PRO A 82 21.40 3.51 -14.45
N TYR A 83 20.99 3.66 -13.20
CA TYR A 83 21.85 3.62 -12.00
C TYR A 83 21.71 2.31 -11.24
N ASN A 84 21.14 1.26 -11.82
CA ASN A 84 20.83 -0.01 -11.15
C ASN A 84 19.98 0.17 -9.86
N ILE A 85 19.07 1.16 -9.87
CA ILE A 85 18.11 1.38 -8.80
C ILE A 85 16.73 0.95 -9.30
N LYS A 86 16.21 -0.12 -8.74
CA LYS A 86 14.84 -0.60 -9.00
C LYS A 86 13.86 0.16 -8.11
N VAL A 87 12.68 0.46 -8.63
CA VAL A 87 11.62 1.15 -7.88
C VAL A 87 10.32 0.41 -8.08
N ASN A 88 9.78 -0.17 -7.03
CA ASN A 88 8.55 -0.95 -7.07
C ASN A 88 7.61 -0.56 -5.91
N ALA A 89 6.33 -0.88 -6.04
CA ALA A 89 5.34 -0.70 -5.00
C ALA A 89 4.74 -2.05 -4.59
N ILE A 90 4.51 -2.24 -3.31
CA ILE A 90 3.70 -3.35 -2.79
C ILE A 90 2.33 -2.79 -2.44
N CYS A 91 1.27 -3.46 -2.89
CA CYS A 91 -0.11 -3.08 -2.69
C CYS A 91 -0.84 -4.10 -1.80
N PRO A 92 -0.69 -4.01 -0.46
CA PRO A 92 -1.33 -4.94 0.46
C PRO A 92 -2.84 -4.79 0.47
N GLY A 93 -3.53 -5.89 0.73
CA GLY A 93 -4.91 -5.92 1.16
C GLY A 93 -5.08 -5.42 2.61
N ASN A 94 -6.24 -5.64 3.18
CA ASN A 94 -6.54 -5.22 4.54
C ASN A 94 -5.76 -6.07 5.56
N LEU A 95 -4.97 -5.43 6.43
CA LEU A 95 -4.31 -6.05 7.58
C LEU A 95 -5.32 -6.17 8.73
N LEU A 96 -6.23 -7.15 8.65
CA LEU A 96 -7.35 -7.30 9.58
C LEU A 96 -6.91 -7.56 11.04
N ASN A 97 -5.70 -8.08 11.24
CA ASN A 97 -5.09 -8.26 12.56
C ASN A 97 -4.31 -7.03 13.04
N GLY A 98 -4.17 -5.99 12.20
CA GLY A 98 -3.50 -4.75 12.58
C GLY A 98 -4.36 -3.86 13.48
N PRO A 99 -3.73 -2.95 14.27
CA PRO A 99 -4.44 -2.13 15.25
C PRO A 99 -5.55 -1.27 14.66
N LEU A 100 -5.42 -0.82 13.41
CA LEU A 100 -6.49 -0.07 12.71
C LEU A 100 -7.82 -0.83 12.69
N TRP A 101 -7.77 -2.15 12.56
CA TRP A 101 -8.96 -3.00 12.48
C TRP A 101 -9.32 -3.64 13.81
N SER A 102 -8.32 -4.16 14.54
CA SER A 102 -8.51 -5.06 15.67
C SER A 102 -8.37 -4.42 17.05
N ASP A 103 -8.07 -3.11 17.13
CA ASP A 103 -8.07 -2.42 18.43
C ASP A 103 -9.43 -2.59 19.14
N PRO A 104 -9.47 -3.06 20.41
CA PRO A 104 -10.70 -3.43 21.08
C PRO A 104 -11.60 -2.25 21.43
N GLU A 105 -11.10 -1.02 21.41
CA GLU A 105 -11.86 0.18 21.75
C GLU A 105 -12.21 1.03 20.53
N LYS A 106 -11.25 1.23 19.63
CA LYS A 106 -11.31 2.16 18.50
C LYS A 106 -11.00 1.55 17.15
N GLY A 107 -10.83 0.23 17.07
CA GLY A 107 -10.62 -0.48 15.80
C GLY A 107 -11.84 -0.42 14.89
N LEU A 108 -11.61 -0.57 13.58
CA LEU A 108 -12.68 -0.47 12.59
C LEU A 108 -13.77 -1.54 12.80
N PHE A 109 -13.44 -2.73 13.31
CA PHE A 109 -14.45 -3.74 13.60
C PHE A 109 -15.44 -3.25 14.66
N VAL A 110 -14.95 -2.62 15.73
CA VAL A 110 -15.79 -2.04 16.80
C VAL A 110 -16.61 -0.86 16.27
N GLN A 111 -15.97 0.04 15.51
CA GLN A 111 -16.67 1.20 14.95
C GLN A 111 -17.78 0.76 13.98
N TYR A 112 -17.53 -0.23 13.15
CA TYR A 112 -18.50 -0.72 12.16
C TYR A 112 -19.64 -1.51 12.82
N PHE A 113 -19.36 -2.22 13.91
CA PHE A 113 -20.39 -2.85 14.72
C PHE A 113 -21.32 -1.80 15.36
N LYS A 114 -20.73 -0.79 16.05
CA LYS A 114 -21.50 0.32 16.66
C LYS A 114 -22.33 1.10 15.63
N ALA A 115 -21.81 1.26 14.42
CA ALA A 115 -22.48 1.98 13.34
C ALA A 115 -23.47 1.13 12.53
N GLY A 116 -23.68 -0.15 12.88
CA GLY A 116 -24.58 -1.05 12.16
C GLY A 116 -24.22 -1.28 10.69
N LYS A 117 -22.93 -1.16 10.33
CA LYS A 117 -22.49 -1.25 8.92
C LYS A 117 -22.61 -2.64 8.31
N VAL A 118 -22.69 -3.67 9.14
CA VAL A 118 -22.88 -5.06 8.70
C VAL A 118 -24.27 -5.51 9.13
N PRO A 119 -25.24 -5.59 8.21
CA PRO A 119 -26.60 -5.98 8.53
C PRO A 119 -26.63 -7.38 9.18
N GLY A 120 -27.35 -7.51 10.29
CA GLY A 120 -27.52 -8.78 11.01
C GLY A 120 -26.36 -9.18 11.93
N ALA A 121 -25.25 -8.43 11.97
CA ALA A 121 -24.16 -8.69 12.90
C ALA A 121 -24.64 -8.49 14.36
N LYS A 122 -24.38 -9.48 15.21
CA LYS A 122 -24.73 -9.48 16.64
C LYS A 122 -23.53 -9.21 17.54
N SER A 123 -22.32 -9.23 16.97
CA SER A 123 -21.06 -9.07 17.67
C SER A 123 -19.98 -8.44 16.77
N VAL A 124 -18.90 -7.96 17.40
CA VAL A 124 -17.68 -7.53 16.68
C VAL A 124 -17.06 -8.68 15.90
N ALA A 125 -17.17 -9.90 16.40
CA ALA A 125 -16.70 -11.10 15.71
C ALA A 125 -17.46 -11.35 14.40
N ASP A 126 -18.75 -11.09 14.35
CA ASP A 126 -19.54 -11.22 13.11
C ASP A 126 -19.10 -10.19 12.07
N VAL A 127 -18.79 -8.96 12.50
CA VAL A 127 -18.23 -7.93 11.61
C VAL A 127 -16.88 -8.36 11.06
N ARG A 128 -16.01 -8.94 11.90
CA ARG A 128 -14.73 -9.48 11.47
C ARG A 128 -14.91 -10.58 10.45
N ALA A 129 -15.73 -11.58 10.74
CA ALA A 129 -16.01 -12.70 9.83
C ALA A 129 -16.55 -12.20 8.47
N PHE A 130 -17.42 -11.19 8.47
CA PHE A 130 -17.92 -10.57 7.25
C PHE A 130 -16.79 -9.98 6.39
N TYR A 131 -15.80 -9.28 6.99
CA TYR A 131 -14.69 -8.71 6.25
C TYR A 131 -13.67 -9.76 5.81
N GLU A 132 -13.45 -10.81 6.60
CA GLU A 132 -12.62 -11.95 6.22
C GLU A 132 -13.23 -12.70 5.02
N ASN A 133 -14.54 -12.90 5.02
CA ASN A 133 -15.27 -13.56 3.92
C ASN A 133 -15.29 -12.74 2.62
N LYS A 134 -15.06 -11.43 2.67
CA LYS A 134 -14.85 -10.60 1.47
C LYS A 134 -13.51 -10.83 0.79
N VAL A 135 -12.58 -11.46 1.46
CA VAL A 135 -11.29 -11.82 0.88
C VAL A 135 -11.40 -13.24 0.34
N PRO A 136 -11.12 -13.51 -0.94
CA PRO A 136 -11.19 -14.87 -1.49
C PRO A 136 -10.40 -15.93 -0.70
N MET A 137 -9.27 -15.54 -0.09
CA MET A 137 -8.49 -16.41 0.81
C MET A 137 -9.03 -16.47 2.24
N HIS A 138 -10.18 -15.84 2.54
CA HIS A 138 -10.88 -15.85 3.84
C HIS A 138 -10.03 -15.43 5.05
N ARG A 139 -9.04 -14.57 4.84
CA ARG A 139 -8.22 -13.94 5.88
C ARG A 139 -7.72 -12.58 5.46
N GLY A 140 -7.30 -11.77 6.42
CA GLY A 140 -6.58 -10.53 6.14
C GLY A 140 -5.16 -10.78 5.63
N CYS A 141 -4.57 -9.76 5.01
CA CYS A 141 -3.13 -9.70 4.77
C CYS A 141 -2.39 -9.64 6.10
N GLU A 142 -1.27 -10.31 6.21
CA GLU A 142 -0.42 -10.32 7.39
C GLU A 142 0.94 -9.69 7.11
N ILE A 143 1.66 -9.31 8.16
CA ILE A 143 2.99 -8.70 8.05
C ILE A 143 3.94 -9.60 7.25
N ILE A 144 3.87 -10.92 7.47
CA ILE A 144 4.72 -11.88 6.77
C ILE A 144 4.42 -11.94 5.26
N ASP A 145 3.17 -11.71 4.84
CA ASP A 145 2.82 -11.69 3.41
C ASP A 145 3.50 -10.49 2.72
N VAL A 146 3.51 -9.33 3.39
CA VAL A 146 4.20 -8.13 2.89
C VAL A 146 5.71 -8.32 2.90
N ALA A 147 6.26 -8.91 3.98
CA ALA A 147 7.70 -9.18 4.07
C ALA A 147 8.19 -10.10 2.94
N ARG A 148 7.44 -11.15 2.62
CA ARG A 148 7.76 -12.04 1.49
C ARG A 148 7.78 -11.29 0.16
N ALA A 149 6.86 -10.35 -0.05
CA ALA A 149 6.86 -9.52 -1.26
C ALA A 149 8.07 -8.57 -1.30
N ILE A 150 8.53 -8.04 -0.14
CA ILE A 150 9.77 -7.25 -0.06
C ILE A 150 10.96 -8.09 -0.49
N PHE A 151 11.13 -9.30 0.07
CA PHE A 151 12.23 -10.20 -0.30
C PHE A 151 12.17 -10.58 -1.77
N TYR A 152 10.97 -10.90 -2.31
CA TYR A 152 10.80 -11.16 -3.72
C TYR A 152 11.30 -9.99 -4.58
N ILE A 153 10.92 -8.75 -4.27
CA ILE A 153 11.35 -7.57 -5.02
C ILE A 153 12.87 -7.40 -4.98
N VAL A 154 13.49 -7.62 -3.80
CA VAL A 154 14.94 -7.48 -3.64
C VAL A 154 15.70 -8.55 -4.42
N GLU A 155 15.23 -9.80 -4.37
CA GLU A 155 15.86 -10.93 -5.05
C GLU A 155 15.62 -10.92 -6.57
N GLN A 156 14.47 -10.40 -7.02
CA GLN A 156 14.14 -10.30 -8.45
C GLN A 156 14.90 -9.16 -9.13
N GLU A 157 15.85 -9.50 -9.97
CA GLU A 157 16.73 -8.52 -10.62
C GLU A 157 16.16 -7.87 -11.88
N TYR A 158 15.11 -8.45 -12.46
CA TYR A 158 14.53 -8.04 -13.75
C TYR A 158 13.14 -7.45 -13.62
N GLU A 159 12.85 -6.77 -12.50
CA GLU A 159 11.54 -6.16 -12.25
C GLU A 159 11.66 -4.76 -11.62
N THR A 160 11.16 -3.75 -12.32
CA THR A 160 11.08 -2.36 -11.83
C THR A 160 9.83 -1.68 -12.39
N GLY A 161 9.33 -0.67 -11.68
CA GLY A 161 8.13 0.07 -12.06
C GLY A 161 6.81 -0.65 -11.79
N GLN A 162 6.84 -1.75 -11.03
CA GLN A 162 5.67 -2.58 -10.80
C GLN A 162 4.91 -2.22 -9.51
N ALA A 163 3.60 -2.45 -9.54
CA ALA A 163 2.72 -2.37 -8.37
C ALA A 163 2.20 -3.78 -8.05
N ILE A 164 2.85 -4.44 -7.09
CA ILE A 164 2.65 -5.85 -6.78
C ILE A 164 1.50 -6.02 -5.79
N PRO A 165 0.36 -6.65 -6.18
CA PRO A 165 -0.76 -6.89 -5.28
C PRO A 165 -0.47 -8.03 -4.31
N VAL A 166 -0.67 -7.79 -3.00
CA VAL A 166 -0.62 -8.81 -1.94
C VAL A 166 -1.96 -8.78 -1.22
N THR A 167 -3.02 -9.25 -1.90
CA THR A 167 -4.41 -8.93 -1.54
C THR A 167 -5.27 -10.14 -1.18
N GLY A 168 -4.74 -11.36 -1.30
CA GLY A 168 -5.53 -12.59 -1.08
C GLY A 168 -6.70 -12.73 -2.08
N GLY A 169 -6.55 -12.15 -3.28
CA GLY A 169 -7.56 -12.16 -4.33
C GLY A 169 -8.59 -11.01 -4.25
N GLN A 170 -8.45 -10.05 -3.32
CA GLN A 170 -9.36 -8.89 -3.26
C GLN A 170 -9.29 -8.03 -4.52
N ILE A 171 -8.11 -7.94 -5.13
CA ILE A 171 -7.86 -7.26 -6.41
C ILE A 171 -7.19 -8.26 -7.34
N MET A 172 -7.73 -8.39 -8.52
CA MET A 172 -7.13 -9.16 -9.62
C MET A 172 -6.81 -8.17 -10.74
N LEU A 173 -5.57 -8.14 -11.17
CA LEU A 173 -5.14 -7.33 -12.31
C LEU A 173 -5.35 -8.15 -13.58
N ASN A 174 -5.96 -7.52 -14.58
CA ASN A 174 -6.15 -8.11 -15.92
C ASN A 174 -5.01 -7.71 -16.83
#